data_f9993b21e81d18ae6644aeb98492ea3d
#
_entry.id   f9993b21e81d18ae6644aeb98492ea3d
#
_cell.length_a   1.000
_cell.length_b   1.000
_cell.length_c   1.000
_cell.angle_alpha   90.00
_cell.angle_beta   90.00
_cell.angle_gamma   90.00
#
_symmetry.space_group_name_H-M   'P 1'
#
loop_
_entity.id
_entity.type
_entity.pdbx_description
1 polymer ?
#
loop_
_entity_poly.entity_id
_entity_poly.type
_entity_poly.pdbx_seq_one_letter_code
_entity_poly.pdbx_strand_id
1 'polypeptide(L)'
;MTDHVPPNEIHHLKEAQEESSFKSKAPWYGLLIFIVLVVIGAIVHTYYFKDLPKCRDENIQILLNNNLRNNEQLLNNSQTLAFGKIQEKSHNAVQRNCSAELLTNAGTYLIQYRVINNAGEQTFFQRLFSSVDYSISLESVNPIKQ
;
A
#
# COMPACT_ATOMS: atom_id res chain seq x y z
N MET A 1 72.01 -28.56 -3.75
CA MET A 1 70.90 -29.05 -4.55
C MET A 1 69.76 -27.99 -4.40
N THR A 2 69.65 -27.15 -5.37
CA THR A 2 68.55 -26.14 -5.42
C THR A 2 67.42 -26.79 -6.19
N ASP A 3 66.35 -27.15 -5.47
CA ASP A 3 65.11 -27.64 -6.09
C ASP A 3 64.49 -26.51 -6.87
N HIS A 4 64.62 -26.60 -8.18
CA HIS A 4 64.03 -25.69 -9.12
C HIS A 4 62.55 -26.12 -9.32
N VAL A 5 61.61 -25.50 -8.58
CA VAL A 5 60.17 -25.70 -8.78
C VAL A 5 59.81 -25.11 -10.15
N PRO A 6 59.24 -25.87 -11.06
CA PRO A 6 58.93 -25.39 -12.39
C PRO A 6 57.78 -24.32 -12.30
N PRO A 7 57.85 -23.26 -13.13
CA PRO A 7 56.92 -22.13 -13.06
C PRO A 7 55.44 -22.50 -13.26
N ASN A 8 55.13 -23.65 -13.84
CA ASN A 8 53.78 -24.13 -14.06
C ASN A 8 53.04 -24.54 -12.76
N GLU A 9 53.76 -25.06 -11.75
CA GLU A 9 53.11 -25.42 -10.48
C GLU A 9 52.64 -24.20 -9.68
N ILE A 10 53.31 -23.06 -9.85
CA ILE A 10 52.94 -21.83 -9.15
C ILE A 10 51.61 -21.26 -9.69
N HIS A 11 51.32 -21.43 -11.00
CA HIS A 11 50.06 -20.99 -11.59
C HIS A 11 48.88 -21.82 -11.09
N HIS A 12 49.01 -23.14 -11.04
CA HIS A 12 47.95 -24.02 -10.52
C HIS A 12 47.65 -23.80 -9.04
N LEU A 13 48.62 -23.45 -8.23
CA LEU A 13 48.43 -23.14 -6.83
C LEU A 13 47.68 -21.80 -6.64
N LYS A 14 47.96 -20.79 -7.47
CA LYS A 14 47.24 -19.51 -7.44
C LYS A 14 45.80 -19.67 -7.86
N GLU A 15 45.52 -20.40 -8.95
CA GLU A 15 44.15 -20.67 -9.41
C GLU A 15 43.33 -21.43 -8.36
N ALA A 16 43.90 -22.48 -7.76
CA ALA A 16 43.25 -23.23 -6.68
C ALA A 16 42.98 -22.37 -5.43
N GLN A 17 43.85 -21.41 -5.14
CA GLN A 17 43.69 -20.52 -3.98
C GLN A 17 42.61 -19.45 -4.24
N GLU A 18 42.49 -18.95 -5.47
CA GLU A 18 41.41 -18.04 -5.86
C GLU A 18 40.05 -18.73 -5.88
N GLU A 19 39.95 -19.95 -6.43
CA GLU A 19 38.71 -20.75 -6.40
C GLU A 19 38.26 -21.08 -4.97
N SER A 20 39.17 -21.43 -4.07
CA SER A 20 38.85 -21.74 -2.69
C SER A 20 38.36 -20.49 -1.93
N SER A 21 38.93 -19.33 -2.20
CA SER A 21 38.51 -18.04 -1.63
C SER A 21 37.12 -17.64 -2.08
N PHE A 22 36.74 -17.89 -3.34
CA PHE A 22 35.42 -17.63 -3.86
C PHE A 22 34.37 -18.57 -3.26
N LYS A 23 34.66 -19.86 -3.17
CA LYS A 23 33.78 -20.87 -2.55
C LYS A 23 33.48 -20.58 -1.08
N SER A 24 34.45 -20.03 -0.33
CA SER A 24 34.27 -19.70 1.08
C SER A 24 33.38 -18.45 1.27
N LYS A 25 33.32 -17.55 0.29
CA LYS A 25 32.51 -16.32 0.33
C LYS A 25 31.10 -16.48 -0.28
N ALA A 26 30.85 -17.54 -1.04
CA ALA A 26 29.57 -17.82 -1.69
C ALA A 26 28.37 -17.82 -0.73
N PRO A 27 28.42 -18.44 0.47
CA PRO A 27 27.29 -18.38 1.39
C PRO A 27 27.00 -16.97 1.92
N TRP A 28 28.04 -16.12 2.03
CA TRP A 28 27.89 -14.74 2.44
C TRP A 28 27.16 -13.88 1.39
N TYR A 29 27.47 -14.06 0.12
CA TYR A 29 26.74 -13.38 -0.97
C TYR A 29 25.29 -13.85 -1.05
N GLY A 30 25.03 -15.14 -0.84
CA GLY A 30 23.67 -15.69 -0.75
C GLY A 30 22.86 -15.05 0.37
N LEU A 31 23.45 -14.88 1.55
CA LEU A 31 22.82 -14.20 2.69
C LEU A 31 22.52 -12.73 2.37
N LEU A 32 23.46 -12.01 1.76
CA LEU A 32 23.29 -10.62 1.36
C LEU A 32 22.12 -10.43 0.37
N ILE A 33 22.05 -11.26 -0.66
CA ILE A 33 20.96 -11.26 -1.64
C ILE A 33 19.63 -11.52 -0.95
N PHE A 34 19.56 -12.50 -0.06
CA PHE A 34 18.35 -12.81 0.70
C PHE A 34 17.90 -11.62 1.55
N ILE A 35 18.78 -10.95 2.26
CA ILE A 35 18.45 -9.75 3.05
C ILE A 35 17.89 -8.63 2.15
N VAL A 36 18.52 -8.38 0.99
CA VAL A 36 18.06 -7.37 0.04
C VAL A 36 16.65 -7.69 -0.46
N LEU A 37 16.37 -8.95 -0.80
CA LEU A 37 15.01 -9.37 -1.25
C LEU A 37 13.97 -9.21 -0.15
N VAL A 38 14.30 -9.54 1.10
CA VAL A 38 13.40 -9.33 2.25
C VAL A 38 13.10 -7.84 2.45
N VAL A 39 14.12 -6.98 2.38
CA VAL A 39 13.94 -5.52 2.52
C VAL A 39 13.08 -4.97 1.38
N ILE A 40 13.33 -5.34 0.13
CA ILE A 40 12.51 -4.94 -1.01
C ILE A 40 11.07 -5.42 -0.83
N GLY A 41 10.88 -6.68 -0.44
CA GLY A 41 9.56 -7.24 -0.16
C GLY A 41 8.81 -6.48 0.93
N ALA A 42 9.48 -6.11 2.02
CA ALA A 42 8.90 -5.32 3.10
C ALA A 42 8.49 -3.91 2.63
N ILE A 43 9.32 -3.26 1.82
CA ILE A 43 9.02 -1.93 1.25
C ILE A 43 7.79 -2.02 0.34
N VAL A 44 7.79 -2.96 -0.61
CA VAL A 44 6.67 -3.16 -1.54
C VAL A 44 5.39 -3.46 -0.76
N HIS A 45 5.42 -4.38 0.19
CA HIS A 45 4.26 -4.72 1.01
C HIS A 45 3.71 -3.50 1.75
N THR A 46 4.57 -2.67 2.35
CA THR A 46 4.14 -1.51 3.13
C THR A 46 3.52 -0.41 2.25
N TYR A 47 4.09 -0.16 1.07
CA TYR A 47 3.62 0.92 0.21
C TYR A 47 2.43 0.54 -0.67
N TYR A 48 2.32 -0.73 -1.11
CA TYR A 48 1.25 -1.17 -2.00
C TYR A 48 0.06 -1.79 -1.28
N PHE A 49 0.30 -2.58 -0.23
CA PHE A 49 -0.77 -3.34 0.43
C PHE A 49 -1.31 -2.68 1.70
N LYS A 50 -0.58 -1.73 2.28
CA LYS A 50 -1.01 -1.02 3.49
C LYS A 50 -1.35 0.45 3.24
N ASP A 51 -1.70 0.79 2.02
CA ASP A 51 -2.28 2.09 1.70
C ASP A 51 -3.77 2.14 2.06
N LEU A 52 -4.30 3.35 2.22
CA LEU A 52 -5.73 3.55 2.43
C LEU A 52 -6.53 2.99 1.24
N PRO A 53 -7.68 2.33 1.50
CA PRO A 53 -8.53 1.81 0.43
C PRO A 53 -8.93 2.92 -0.54
N LYS A 54 -9.07 2.55 -1.81
CA LYS A 54 -9.45 3.49 -2.88
C LYS A 54 -10.90 3.91 -2.73
N CYS A 55 -11.25 5.10 -3.22
CA CYS A 55 -12.63 5.62 -3.19
C CYS A 55 -13.68 4.68 -3.80
N ARG A 56 -13.26 3.81 -4.76
CA ARG A 56 -14.14 2.83 -5.42
C ARG A 56 -14.18 1.46 -4.74
N ASP A 57 -13.45 1.28 -3.66
CA ASP A 57 -13.43 0.01 -2.95
C ASP A 57 -14.84 -0.32 -2.43
N GLU A 58 -15.23 -1.57 -2.56
CA GLU A 58 -16.54 -2.06 -2.15
C GLU A 58 -16.79 -1.83 -0.65
N ASN A 59 -15.77 -2.05 0.18
CA ASN A 59 -15.87 -1.80 1.61
C ASN A 59 -16.13 -0.34 1.93
N ILE A 60 -15.54 0.59 1.16
CA ILE A 60 -15.78 2.02 1.29
C ILE A 60 -17.22 2.36 0.93
N GLN A 61 -17.77 1.78 -0.14
CA GLN A 61 -19.16 2.01 -0.54
C GLN A 61 -20.14 1.46 0.50
N ILE A 62 -19.86 0.30 1.09
CA ILE A 62 -20.68 -0.29 2.16
C ILE A 62 -20.67 0.63 3.40
N LEU A 63 -19.49 1.07 3.84
CA LEU A 63 -19.37 1.98 5.00
C LEU A 63 -20.04 3.34 4.73
N LEU A 64 -19.89 3.86 3.52
CA LEU A 64 -20.52 5.11 3.11
C LEU A 64 -22.05 4.99 3.11
N ASN A 65 -22.57 3.89 2.58
CA ASN A 65 -24.01 3.62 2.58
C ASN A 65 -24.57 3.49 4.00
N ASN A 66 -23.84 2.81 4.90
CA ASN A 66 -24.21 2.72 6.31
C ASN A 66 -24.21 4.08 7.00
N ASN A 67 -23.20 4.93 6.73
CA ASN A 67 -23.16 6.29 7.25
C ASN A 67 -24.34 7.15 6.76
N LEU A 68 -24.68 7.07 5.47
CA LEU A 68 -25.81 7.78 4.89
C LEU A 68 -27.13 7.29 5.47
N ARG A 69 -27.29 5.98 5.65
CA ARG A 69 -28.48 5.37 6.25
C ARG A 69 -28.67 5.78 7.71
N ASN A 70 -27.59 5.89 8.48
CA ASN A 70 -27.64 6.36 9.86
C ASN A 70 -27.94 7.86 9.98
N ASN A 71 -27.81 8.63 8.89
CA ASN A 71 -28.05 10.06 8.81
C ASN A 71 -29.11 10.37 7.74
N GLU A 72 -30.26 9.71 7.78
CA GLU A 72 -31.34 9.84 6.78
C GLU A 72 -31.79 11.30 6.52
N GLN A 73 -31.64 12.17 7.51
CA GLN A 73 -31.94 13.60 7.39
C GLN A 73 -31.10 14.31 6.30
N LEU A 74 -29.87 13.84 6.04
CA LEU A 74 -28.99 14.41 5.00
C LEU A 74 -29.53 14.19 3.58
N LEU A 75 -30.32 13.15 3.39
CA LEU A 75 -30.93 12.77 2.11
C LEU A 75 -32.43 13.05 2.07
N ASN A 76 -32.96 13.90 2.97
CA ASN A 76 -34.39 14.17 3.07
C ASN A 76 -35.24 12.87 3.16
N ASN A 77 -34.77 11.88 3.91
CA ASN A 77 -35.39 10.55 4.03
C ASN A 77 -35.46 9.76 2.73
N SER A 78 -34.64 10.08 1.73
CA SER A 78 -34.57 9.34 0.49
C SER A 78 -33.65 8.13 0.60
N GLN A 79 -33.95 7.10 -0.19
CA GLN A 79 -33.15 5.86 -0.20
C GLN A 79 -32.06 5.90 -1.27
N THR A 80 -30.87 5.48 -0.91
CA THR A 80 -29.75 5.28 -1.83
C THR A 80 -30.03 4.13 -2.77
N LEU A 81 -29.94 4.37 -4.07
CA LEU A 81 -30.09 3.35 -5.11
C LEU A 81 -28.74 2.91 -5.67
N ALA A 82 -27.85 3.85 -5.97
CA ALA A 82 -26.55 3.57 -6.55
C ALA A 82 -25.55 4.70 -6.32
N PHE A 83 -24.26 4.35 -6.35
CA PHE A 83 -23.14 5.30 -6.43
C PHE A 83 -22.63 5.37 -7.88
N GLY A 84 -22.45 6.57 -8.39
CA GLY A 84 -21.89 6.83 -9.71
C GLY A 84 -20.74 7.83 -9.66
N LYS A 85 -19.97 7.93 -10.73
CA LYS A 85 -18.90 8.90 -10.94
C LYS A 85 -17.97 9.09 -9.72
N ILE A 86 -17.58 7.99 -9.09
CA ILE A 86 -16.68 8.03 -7.94
C ILE A 86 -15.30 8.52 -8.39
N GLN A 87 -14.82 9.60 -7.78
CA GLN A 87 -13.55 10.24 -8.08
C GLN A 87 -12.73 10.48 -6.82
N GLU A 88 -11.45 10.27 -6.93
CA GLU A 88 -10.47 10.69 -5.94
C GLU A 88 -10.06 12.14 -6.25
N LYS A 89 -10.12 13.00 -5.25
CA LYS A 89 -9.71 14.41 -5.36
C LYS A 89 -8.26 14.61 -4.93
N SER A 90 -7.89 13.99 -3.82
CA SER A 90 -6.52 14.02 -3.30
C SER A 90 -6.32 12.89 -2.31
N HIS A 91 -5.07 12.47 -2.10
CA HIS A 91 -4.74 11.55 -1.02
C HIS A 91 -3.33 11.81 -0.47
N ASN A 92 -3.15 11.40 0.78
CA ASN A 92 -1.86 11.31 1.45
C ASN A 92 -1.86 10.08 2.39
N ALA A 93 -0.80 9.90 3.18
CA ALA A 93 -0.67 8.75 4.08
C ALA A 93 -1.76 8.68 5.18
N VAL A 94 -2.39 9.81 5.50
CA VAL A 94 -3.35 9.93 6.61
C VAL A 94 -4.79 9.92 6.12
N GLN A 95 -5.05 10.50 4.95
CA GLN A 95 -6.41 10.67 4.44
C GLN A 95 -6.50 10.62 2.92
N ARG A 96 -7.67 10.23 2.42
CA ARG A 96 -8.04 10.20 1.01
C ARG A 96 -9.36 10.93 0.85
N ASN A 97 -9.38 12.00 0.06
CA ASN A 97 -10.58 12.78 -0.21
C ASN A 97 -11.26 12.27 -1.49
N CYS A 98 -12.53 11.95 -1.38
CA CYS A 98 -13.32 11.34 -2.42
C CYS A 98 -14.57 12.16 -2.71
N SER A 99 -15.08 12.05 -3.93
CA SER A 99 -16.41 12.52 -4.30
C SER A 99 -17.14 11.45 -5.10
N ALA A 100 -18.46 11.38 -4.95
CA ALA A 100 -19.30 10.48 -5.72
C ALA A 100 -20.66 11.13 -6.01
N GLU A 101 -21.28 10.72 -7.11
CA GLU A 101 -22.69 10.99 -7.36
C GLU A 101 -23.53 9.88 -6.70
N LEU A 102 -24.49 10.28 -5.90
CA LEU A 102 -25.41 9.38 -5.23
C LEU A 102 -26.76 9.48 -5.91
N LEU A 103 -27.21 8.40 -6.53
CA LEU A 103 -28.55 8.28 -7.07
C LEU A 103 -29.49 7.81 -5.97
N THR A 104 -30.56 8.55 -5.75
CA THR A 104 -31.62 8.22 -4.78
C THR A 104 -32.98 8.19 -5.47
N ASN A 105 -34.00 7.71 -4.78
CA ASN A 105 -35.37 7.74 -5.26
C ASN A 105 -35.96 9.19 -5.37
N ALA A 106 -35.31 10.18 -4.76
CA ALA A 106 -35.74 11.59 -4.79
C ALA A 106 -34.87 12.48 -5.69
N GLY A 107 -33.77 11.94 -6.28
CA GLY A 107 -32.87 12.69 -7.14
C GLY A 107 -31.42 12.31 -7.01
N THR A 108 -30.55 13.09 -7.60
CA THR A 108 -29.09 12.86 -7.57
C THR A 108 -28.42 13.87 -6.64
N TYR A 109 -27.52 13.39 -5.82
CA TYR A 109 -26.72 14.18 -4.87
C TYR A 109 -25.23 14.05 -5.20
N LEU A 110 -24.49 15.15 -5.05
CA LEU A 110 -23.04 15.13 -5.01
C LEU A 110 -22.61 14.98 -3.55
N ILE A 111 -21.94 13.91 -3.24
CA ILE A 111 -21.38 13.65 -1.91
C ILE A 111 -19.88 13.82 -1.93
N GLN A 112 -19.35 14.41 -0.86
CA GLN A 112 -17.93 14.48 -0.60
C GLN A 112 -17.65 13.78 0.72
N TYR A 113 -16.69 12.90 0.72
CA TYR A 113 -16.33 12.11 1.88
C TYR A 113 -14.83 11.90 1.97
N ARG A 114 -14.38 11.62 3.16
CA ARG A 114 -12.97 11.40 3.48
C ARG A 114 -12.77 10.04 4.10
N VAL A 115 -11.83 9.29 3.57
CA VAL A 115 -11.33 8.06 4.19
C VAL A 115 -10.13 8.44 5.03
N ILE A 116 -10.19 8.20 6.34
CA ILE A 116 -9.19 8.64 7.32
C ILE A 116 -8.53 7.43 7.93
N ASN A 117 -7.19 7.43 7.97
CA ASN A 117 -6.42 6.46 8.73
C ASN A 117 -6.53 6.79 10.22
N ASN A 118 -7.19 5.92 10.99
CA ASN A 118 -7.39 6.13 12.43
C ASN A 118 -6.09 6.09 13.24
N ALA A 119 -5.06 5.44 12.73
CA ALA A 119 -3.74 5.40 13.36
C ALA A 119 -2.89 6.67 13.11
N GLY A 120 -3.37 7.60 12.23
CA GLY A 120 -2.66 8.83 11.89
C GLY A 120 -1.35 8.60 11.13
N GLU A 121 -0.37 9.48 11.33
CA GLU A 121 0.97 9.33 10.75
C GLU A 121 1.75 8.25 11.50
N GLN A 122 2.18 7.23 10.77
CA GLN A 122 2.95 6.12 11.30
C GLN A 122 4.35 6.09 10.68
N THR A 123 5.35 5.71 11.49
CA THR A 123 6.68 5.39 10.99
C THR A 123 6.63 4.12 10.11
N PHE A 124 7.65 3.93 9.25
CA PHE A 124 7.75 2.76 8.38
C PHE A 124 7.58 1.44 9.16
N PHE A 125 8.26 1.29 10.31
CA PHE A 125 8.18 0.06 11.12
C PHE A 125 6.79 -0.14 11.75
N GLN A 126 6.17 0.91 12.26
CA GLN A 126 4.80 0.83 12.77
C GLN A 126 3.84 0.40 11.66
N ARG A 127 3.96 0.99 10.48
CA ARG A 127 3.13 0.65 9.32
C ARG A 127 3.37 -0.78 8.83
N LEU A 128 4.60 -1.30 8.92
CA LEU A 128 4.93 -2.68 8.53
C LEU A 128 4.20 -3.72 9.38
N PHE A 129 4.06 -3.48 10.68
CA PHE A 129 3.48 -4.44 11.64
C PHE A 129 2.02 -4.16 12.04
N SER A 130 1.47 -2.96 11.75
CA SER A 130 0.08 -2.64 12.04
C SER A 130 -0.87 -3.10 10.93
N SER A 131 -2.13 -3.35 11.28
CA SER A 131 -3.23 -3.43 10.32
C SER A 131 -3.67 -2.02 9.91
N VAL A 132 -4.18 -1.87 8.69
CA VAL A 132 -4.79 -0.60 8.26
C VAL A 132 -6.16 -0.51 8.91
N ASP A 133 -6.32 0.45 9.81
CA ASP A 133 -7.60 0.81 10.42
C ASP A 133 -8.04 2.17 9.88
N TYR A 134 -9.26 2.25 9.34
CA TYR A 134 -9.77 3.45 8.71
C TYR A 134 -11.24 3.68 9.02
N SER A 135 -11.63 4.94 8.96
CA SER A 135 -13.01 5.39 9.08
C SER A 135 -13.39 6.29 7.92
N ILE A 136 -14.69 6.47 7.72
CA ILE A 136 -15.23 7.39 6.71
C ILE A 136 -15.90 8.55 7.42
N SER A 137 -15.52 9.76 7.02
CA SER A 137 -16.19 11.00 7.42
C SER A 137 -16.89 11.61 6.22
N LEU A 138 -18.20 11.84 6.34
CA LEU A 138 -18.99 12.54 5.34
C LEU A 138 -18.78 14.05 5.52
N GLU A 139 -18.37 14.76 4.46
CA GLU A 139 -18.09 16.20 4.51
C GLU A 139 -19.25 17.03 4.03
N SER A 140 -19.84 16.65 2.91
CA SER A 140 -20.97 17.38 2.33
C SER A 140 -21.89 16.49 1.49
N VAL A 141 -23.16 16.84 1.48
CA VAL A 141 -24.19 16.22 0.64
C VAL A 141 -24.97 17.35 -0.01
N ASN A 142 -24.82 17.51 -1.29
CA ASN A 142 -25.45 18.60 -2.05
C ASN A 142 -26.35 18.04 -3.16
N PRO A 143 -27.60 18.44 -3.26
CA PRO A 143 -28.46 18.04 -4.36
C PRO A 143 -27.94 18.63 -5.68
N ILE A 144 -27.87 17.81 -6.72
CA ILE A 144 -27.56 18.26 -8.07
C ILE A 144 -28.86 18.75 -8.68
N LYS A 145 -28.99 20.06 -8.87
CA LYS A 145 -30.12 20.62 -9.64
C LYS A 145 -29.91 20.19 -11.09
N GLN A 146 -30.85 19.43 -11.60
CA GLN A 146 -31.00 19.17 -13.03
C GLN A 146 -31.56 20.41 -13.74
#